data_ca53c7acd960d695f3e0ba09ae8d1c04
#
_entry.id   ca53c7acd960d695f3e0ba09ae8d1c04
#
_cell.length_a   1.000
_cell.length_b   1.000
_cell.length_c   1.000
_cell.angle_alpha   90.00
_cell.angle_beta   90.00
_cell.angle_gamma   90.00
#
_symmetry.space_group_name_H-M   'P 1'
#
loop_
_entity.id
_entity.type
_entity.pdbx_description
1 polymer ?
#
loop_
_entity_poly.entity_id
_entity_poly.type
_entity_poly.pdbx_seq_one_letter_code
_entity_poly.pdbx_strand_id
1 'polypeptide(L)' 'MKYEVFARIRAGDELIHVGNVDAPDDRLVKSYARTTFDEEDWDRMVAVPRDELIEVTGNQKAESPPRSTQ' A
#
# COMPACT_ATOMS: atom_id res chain seq x y z
N MET A 1 -8.28 4.28 -10.06
CA MET A 1 -7.50 4.74 -8.93
C MET A 1 -6.57 3.65 -8.47
N LYS A 2 -5.33 4.00 -8.25
CA LYS A 2 -4.34 2.98 -7.92
C LYS A 2 -4.21 2.82 -6.42
N TYR A 3 -4.17 1.59 -5.96
CA TYR A 3 -4.03 1.29 -4.54
C TYR A 3 -2.85 0.37 -4.32
N GLU A 4 -2.11 0.60 -3.25
CA GLU A 4 -1.06 -0.32 -2.85
C GLU A 4 -1.67 -1.31 -1.87
N VAL A 5 -1.31 -2.58 -1.99
CA VAL A 5 -1.93 -3.63 -1.20
C VAL A 5 -0.88 -4.29 -0.32
N PHE A 6 -1.23 -4.47 0.94
CA PHE A 6 -0.36 -5.10 1.93
C PHE A 6 -1.13 -6.23 2.58
N ALA A 7 -0.45 -7.30 2.93
CA ALA A 7 -1.12 -8.44 3.52
C ALA A 7 -0.17 -9.24 4.39
N ARG A 8 -0.74 -10.11 5.20
CA ARG A 8 0.06 -11.03 6.02
C ARG A 8 -0.61 -12.39 6.02
N ILE A 9 0.18 -13.43 6.22
CA ILE A 9 -0.33 -14.78 6.18
C ILE A 9 -0.79 -15.22 7.56
N ARG A 10 -0.10 -14.83 8.62
CA ARG A 10 -0.47 -15.24 9.96
C ARG A 10 -0.66 -14.05 10.86
N ALA A 11 -1.56 -14.18 11.82
CA ALA A 11 -1.76 -13.14 12.81
C ALA A 11 -0.44 -12.93 13.54
N GLY A 12 -0.09 -11.69 13.76
CA GLY A 12 1.16 -11.38 14.40
C GLY A 12 2.28 -11.08 13.45
N ASP A 13 2.19 -11.52 12.19
CA ASP A 13 3.18 -11.17 11.21
C ASP A 13 2.98 -9.73 10.79
N GLU A 14 4.02 -9.13 10.26
CA GLU A 14 3.90 -7.78 9.74
C GLU A 14 3.23 -7.81 8.40
N LEU A 15 2.53 -6.73 8.07
CA LEU A 15 1.97 -6.59 6.74
C LEU A 15 3.10 -6.31 5.78
N ILE A 16 3.11 -7.00 4.65
CA ILE A 16 4.11 -6.78 3.63
C ILE A 16 3.43 -6.32 2.36
N HIS A 17 4.15 -5.59 1.57
CA HIS A 17 3.63 -5.09 0.31
C HIS A 17 3.53 -6.25 -0.68
N VAL A 18 2.34 -6.56 -1.14
CA VAL A 18 2.15 -7.66 -2.07
C VAL A 18 1.92 -7.19 -3.50
N GLY A 19 1.58 -5.92 -3.68
CA GLY A 19 1.42 -5.41 -5.04
C GLY A 19 0.46 -4.24 -5.06
N ASN A 20 -0.16 -4.00 -6.20
CA ASN A 20 -1.12 -2.91 -6.31
C ASN A 20 -2.27 -3.34 -7.20
N VAL A 21 -3.37 -2.61 -7.11
CA VAL A 21 -4.52 -2.85 -7.97
C VAL A 21 -5.06 -1.51 -8.41
N ASP A 22 -5.81 -1.52 -9.50
CA ASP A 22 -6.45 -0.32 -9.99
C ASP A 22 -7.95 -0.54 -9.84
N ALA A 23 -8.57 0.17 -8.95
CA ALA A 23 -10.00 0.02 -8.69
C ALA A 23 -10.69 1.37 -8.84
N PRO A 24 -12.00 1.37 -9.15
CA PRO A 24 -12.71 2.63 -9.35
C PRO A 24 -12.82 3.48 -8.09
N ASP A 25 -12.98 2.85 -6.94
CA ASP A 25 -13.12 3.61 -5.70
C ASP A 25 -12.84 2.68 -4.53
N ASP A 26 -12.89 3.26 -3.33
CA ASP A 26 -12.57 2.52 -2.12
C ASP A 26 -13.54 1.40 -1.85
N ARG A 27 -14.78 1.50 -2.28
CA ARG A 27 -15.73 0.46 -1.99
C ARG A 27 -15.44 -0.81 -2.77
N LEU A 28 -14.93 -0.65 -3.99
CA LEU A 28 -14.67 -1.81 -4.82
C LEU A 28 -13.27 -2.36 -4.69
N VAL A 29 -12.37 -1.65 -4.02
CA VAL A 29 -11.00 -2.12 -3.94
C VAL A 29 -10.92 -3.47 -3.22
N LYS A 30 -11.82 -3.75 -2.30
CA LYS A 30 -11.80 -5.04 -1.60
C LYS A 30 -11.93 -6.20 -2.57
N SER A 31 -12.90 -6.12 -3.48
CA SER A 31 -13.08 -7.19 -4.44
C SER A 31 -11.90 -7.30 -5.38
N TYR A 32 -11.41 -6.16 -5.83
CA TYR A 32 -10.29 -6.18 -6.76
C TYR A 32 -9.05 -6.80 -6.12
N ALA A 33 -8.76 -6.41 -4.87
CA ALA A 33 -7.58 -6.92 -4.21
C ALA A 33 -7.70 -8.41 -3.93
N ARG A 34 -8.88 -8.84 -3.46
CA ARG A 34 -9.05 -10.25 -3.14
C ARG A 34 -8.98 -11.13 -4.38
N THR A 35 -9.45 -10.63 -5.51
CA THR A 35 -9.38 -11.39 -6.74
C THR A 35 -7.97 -11.43 -7.30
N THR A 36 -7.26 -10.32 -7.19
CA THR A 36 -5.92 -10.24 -7.76
C THR A 36 -4.91 -11.05 -6.93
N PHE A 37 -5.03 -11.00 -5.61
CA PHE A 37 -4.08 -11.68 -4.74
C PHE A 37 -4.76 -12.81 -4.01
N ASP A 38 -5.17 -13.84 -4.74
CA ASP A 38 -5.89 -14.93 -4.12
C ASP A 38 -5.06 -16.19 -4.00
N GLU A 39 -3.74 -16.07 -4.13
CA GLU A 39 -2.90 -17.26 -4.08
C GLU A 39 -2.60 -17.74 -2.68
N GLU A 40 -2.97 -17.00 -1.66
CA GLU A 40 -2.73 -17.39 -0.28
C GLU A 40 -3.99 -17.22 0.54
N ASP A 41 -4.01 -17.88 1.70
CA ASP A 41 -5.11 -17.70 2.64
C ASP A 41 -4.69 -16.59 3.59
N TRP A 42 -4.85 -15.36 3.17
CA TRP A 42 -4.34 -14.22 3.93
C TRP A 42 -5.11 -14.03 5.22
N ASP A 43 -4.38 -13.77 6.31
CA ASP A 43 -5.01 -13.45 7.58
C ASP A 43 -5.56 -12.02 7.56
N ARG A 44 -4.85 -11.13 6.90
CA ARG A 44 -5.26 -9.75 6.82
C ARG A 44 -4.74 -9.14 5.54
N MET A 45 -5.56 -8.33 4.90
CA MET A 45 -5.15 -7.63 3.70
C MET A 45 -5.73 -6.23 3.77
N VAL A 46 -4.90 -5.23 3.48
CA VAL A 46 -5.34 -3.84 3.51
C VAL A 46 -4.90 -3.18 2.22
N ALA A 47 -5.58 -2.13 1.85
CA ALA A 47 -5.23 -1.37 0.66
C ALA A 47 -5.24 0.10 1.02
N VAL A 48 -4.34 0.86 0.40
CA VAL A 48 -4.28 2.29 0.64
C VAL A 48 -4.16 2.98 -0.71
N PRO A 49 -4.93 4.04 -0.95
CA PRO A 49 -4.80 4.77 -2.21
C PRO A 49 -3.38 5.28 -2.35
N ARG A 50 -2.83 5.11 -3.53
CA ARG A 50 -1.42 5.45 -3.72
C ARG A 50 -1.13 6.90 -3.40
N ASP A 51 -2.04 7.81 -3.69
CA ASP A 51 -1.78 9.21 -3.44
C ASP A 51 -1.89 9.59 -1.97
N GLU A 52 -2.23 8.63 -1.10
CA GLU A 52 -2.21 8.88 0.32
C GLU A 52 -0.85 8.50 0.94
N LEU A 53 0.03 7.93 0.16
CA LEU A 53 1.34 7.59 0.65
C LEU A 53 2.18 8.85 0.72
N ILE A 54 3.00 8.96 1.75
CA ILE A 54 3.86 10.11 1.92
C ILE A 54 5.26 9.72 1.49
N GLU A 55 5.79 10.44 0.52
CA GLU A 55 7.11 10.12 0.03
C GLU A 55 8.15 10.65 1.03
N VAL A 56 9.03 9.80 1.48
CA VAL A 56 10.04 10.18 2.44
C VAL A 56 11.40 10.35 1.76
N THR A 57 11.67 9.55 0.74
CA THR A 57 12.94 9.63 0.05
C THR A 57 12.71 10.31 -1.28
N GLY A 58 13.38 9.90 -2.26
CA GLY A 58 13.05 10.37 -3.57
C GLY A 58 13.53 11.74 -3.82
N ASN A 59 12.77 12.55 -4.45
CA ASN A 59 13.24 13.73 -4.85
C ASN A 59 13.02 14.79 -3.96
N GLN A 60 13.64 14.92 -3.01
CA GLN A 60 13.44 15.99 -2.20
C GLN A 60 14.24 17.11 -2.52
N LYS A 61 14.86 17.14 -3.63
CA LYS A 61 15.61 18.24 -3.91
C LYS A 61 14.85 19.48 -3.76
N ALA A 62 13.68 19.39 -3.89
CA ALA A 62 12.94 20.56 -3.82
C ALA A 62 12.98 21.17 -2.53
N GLU A 63 12.79 20.49 -1.63
CA GLU A 63 12.70 21.14 -0.47
C GLU A 63 13.49 20.69 0.46
N SER A 64 14.10 20.45 0.54
CA SER A 64 14.83 20.11 1.44
C SER A 64 15.16 20.73 2.45
N PRO A 65 15.01 20.95 3.07
CA PRO A 65 15.35 21.72 3.98
C PRO A 65 16.09 21.16 4.87
N PRO A 66 16.47 21.27 5.23
CA PRO A 66 17.11 20.83 5.82
C PRO A 66 17.15 20.08 6.79
N ARG A 67 17.01 19.88 6.76
CA ARG A 67 17.08 19.24 7.45
C ARG A 67 17.59 18.83 8.14
N SER A 68 17.83 18.79 8.28
CA SER A 68 18.21 18.40 8.71
C SER A 68 18.34 17.77 9.34
N THR A 69 18.41 17.82 9.59
CA THR A 69 18.51 17.26 10.01
C THR A 69 18.47 16.58 10.40
N GLN A 70 18.50 16.56 10.54
CA GLN A 70 18.47 15.92 10.73
C GLN A 70 18.65 15.44 10.85
#